data_bd1ede45bad39fa34a402f8f22859f2e
#
_entry.id   bd1ede45bad39fa34a402f8f22859f2e
#
_cell.length_a   1.000
_cell.length_b   1.000
_cell.length_c   1.000
_cell.angle_alpha   90.00
_cell.angle_beta   90.00
_cell.angle_gamma   90.00
#
_symmetry.space_group_name_H-M   'P 1'
#
loop_
_entity.id
_entity.type
_entity.pdbx_description
1 polymer ?
#
loop_
_entity_poly.entity_id
_entity_poly.type
_entity_poly.pdbx_seq_one_letter_code
_entity_poly.pdbx_strand_id
1 'polypeptide(L)'
;MTKQKHTEESPEVTGESQVDETIPATETTEDAADQKVDELETLSLKCAELNDKNLRLMAEFDNYRKRTLKERIDLLKTAGEKVLVDMLPLVDDFERGLKAMETSEDVQAVKDGVELIYFKFMSFLLQNGVKAIPTENEVFDTQFHEAITTFPAPSEDLKGKIIDCVAKGYTMNEKVIRFSKVVVGE
;
A
#
# COMPACT_ATOMS: atom_id res chain seq x y z
N MET A 1 24.09 -16.48 35.37
CA MET A 1 23.78 -16.28 36.79
C MET A 1 22.27 -16.07 36.83
N THR A 2 21.41 -16.90 37.31
CA THR A 2 21.39 -17.77 38.46
C THR A 2 20.47 -18.99 38.16
N LYS A 3 20.95 -20.19 38.42
CA LYS A 3 20.21 -21.43 38.49
C LYS A 3 19.32 -21.42 39.73
N GLN A 4 18.10 -21.95 39.62
CA GLN A 4 17.50 -22.64 40.80
C GLN A 4 16.90 -23.96 40.35
N LYS A 5 17.51 -25.01 40.87
CA LYS A 5 17.03 -26.37 41.07
C LYS A 5 15.96 -26.36 42.18
N HIS A 6 14.91 -27.13 42.02
CA HIS A 6 14.23 -27.67 43.20
C HIS A 6 13.99 -29.15 43.01
N THR A 7 14.51 -29.85 43.99
CA THR A 7 14.65 -31.29 44.25
C THR A 7 13.40 -31.77 45.02
N GLU A 8 12.98 -33.01 44.65
CA GLU A 8 12.43 -34.09 45.47
C GLU A 8 11.63 -33.78 46.74
N GLU A 9 10.49 -34.43 46.85
CA GLU A 9 10.22 -35.31 48.01
C GLU A 9 8.99 -36.20 47.74
N SER A 10 9.23 -37.53 47.83
CA SER A 10 8.20 -38.54 48.03
C SER A 10 7.97 -38.73 49.54
N PRO A 11 6.80 -39.19 49.96
CA PRO A 11 6.78 -40.13 51.06
C PRO A 11 6.06 -41.43 50.71
N GLU A 12 6.75 -42.51 51.00
CA GLU A 12 6.21 -43.85 51.30
C GLU A 12 5.29 -43.77 52.55
N VAL A 13 4.15 -44.42 52.49
CA VAL A 13 3.55 -45.09 53.69
C VAL A 13 2.86 -46.37 53.22
N THR A 14 3.37 -47.44 53.77
CA THR A 14 2.86 -48.79 53.86
C THR A 14 1.53 -48.92 54.57
N GLY A 15 0.68 -49.85 54.16
CA GLY A 15 -0.50 -50.29 54.87
C GLY A 15 -1.24 -51.40 54.16
N GLU A 16 -0.88 -52.62 54.42
CA GLU A 16 -1.63 -53.84 54.11
C GLU A 16 -3.03 -53.80 54.75
N SER A 17 -4.05 -54.22 54.01
CA SER A 17 -5.16 -55.03 54.52
C SER A 17 -5.90 -55.69 53.36
N GLN A 18 -5.84 -57.02 53.39
CA GLN A 18 -6.64 -57.95 52.62
C GLN A 18 -8.13 -57.80 53.00
N VAL A 19 -9.02 -57.97 52.02
CA VAL A 19 -10.19 -58.86 51.99
C VAL A 19 -10.78 -58.89 50.56
N ASP A 20 -10.75 -60.04 50.06
CA ASP A 20 -11.68 -60.88 49.31
C ASP A 20 -13.01 -60.23 48.88
N GLU A 21 -13.32 -60.35 47.57
CA GLU A 21 -14.50 -60.99 47.00
C GLU A 21 -14.69 -60.70 45.52
N THR A 22 -14.69 -61.83 44.81
CA THR A 22 -15.52 -62.15 43.63
C THR A 22 -15.67 -61.13 42.50
N ILE A 23 -15.03 -61.49 41.40
CA ILE A 23 -15.31 -61.04 40.01
C ILE A 23 -16.62 -61.65 39.53
N PRO A 24 -17.44 -60.86 38.87
CA PRO A 24 -17.78 -61.22 37.51
C PRO A 24 -17.75 -60.00 36.59
N ALA A 25 -17.01 -60.03 35.53
CA ALA A 25 -17.37 -59.38 34.28
C ALA A 25 -16.17 -59.33 33.34
N THR A 26 -16.05 -60.31 32.51
CA THR A 26 -15.11 -60.37 31.41
C THR A 26 -15.72 -59.98 30.08
N GLU A 27 -16.92 -59.43 30.05
CA GLU A 27 -17.62 -59.13 28.75
C GLU A 27 -17.76 -57.64 28.42
N THR A 28 -17.51 -56.72 29.39
CA THR A 28 -17.74 -55.28 29.14
C THR A 28 -16.47 -54.52 28.74
N THR A 29 -15.29 -55.14 28.81
CA THR A 29 -14.00 -54.50 28.52
C THR A 29 -13.54 -54.68 27.07
N GLU A 30 -13.98 -55.71 26.38
CA GLU A 30 -13.63 -55.94 24.98
C GLU A 30 -14.41 -55.02 24.02
N ASP A 31 -15.70 -54.84 24.25
CA ASP A 31 -16.53 -53.93 23.46
C ASP A 31 -16.11 -52.45 23.56
N ALA A 32 -15.64 -52.03 24.74
CA ALA A 32 -15.12 -50.67 24.96
C ALA A 32 -13.68 -50.49 24.40
N ALA A 33 -12.94 -51.58 24.25
CA ALA A 33 -11.62 -51.53 23.62
C ALA A 33 -11.73 -51.48 22.10
N ASP A 34 -12.65 -52.24 21.49
CA ASP A 34 -12.92 -52.23 20.05
C ASP A 34 -13.49 -50.91 19.59
N GLN A 35 -14.41 -50.29 20.33
CA GLN A 35 -14.93 -48.96 20.05
C GLN A 35 -13.84 -47.89 20.07
N LYS A 36 -12.89 -47.95 21.00
CA LYS A 36 -11.75 -47.02 21.04
C LYS A 36 -10.76 -47.24 19.89
N VAL A 37 -10.59 -48.44 19.43
CA VAL A 37 -9.74 -48.73 18.26
C VAL A 37 -10.36 -48.16 16.99
N ASP A 38 -11.66 -48.36 16.78
CA ASP A 38 -12.39 -47.76 15.65
C ASP A 38 -12.38 -46.22 15.66
N GLU A 39 -12.54 -45.62 16.85
CA GLU A 39 -12.42 -44.18 17.01
C GLU A 39 -11.01 -43.66 16.68
N LEU A 40 -9.96 -44.38 17.10
CA LEU A 40 -8.58 -44.03 16.78
C LEU A 40 -8.30 -44.16 15.29
N GLU A 41 -8.78 -45.19 14.64
CA GLU A 41 -8.66 -45.34 13.18
C GLU A 41 -9.37 -44.24 12.42
N THR A 42 -10.61 -43.92 12.81
CA THR A 42 -11.37 -42.81 12.18
C THR A 42 -10.71 -41.46 12.39
N LEU A 43 -10.13 -41.19 13.56
CA LEU A 43 -9.37 -40.01 13.87
C LEU A 43 -8.05 -39.93 13.07
N SER A 44 -7.37 -41.06 12.93
CA SER A 44 -6.14 -41.12 12.13
C SER A 44 -6.37 -40.85 10.66
N LEU A 45 -7.46 -41.40 10.10
CA LEU A 45 -7.89 -41.13 8.71
C LEU A 45 -8.27 -39.66 8.50
N LYS A 46 -8.99 -39.07 9.45
CA LYS A 46 -9.34 -37.61 9.40
C LYS A 46 -8.07 -36.76 9.50
N CYS A 47 -7.11 -37.11 10.36
CA CYS A 47 -5.84 -36.41 10.45
C CYS A 47 -5.04 -36.50 9.14
N ALA A 48 -4.98 -37.68 8.51
CA ALA A 48 -4.35 -37.84 7.20
C ALA A 48 -5.02 -37.00 6.13
N GLU A 49 -6.35 -37.03 6.03
CA GLU A 49 -7.11 -36.22 5.09
C GLU A 49 -6.92 -34.72 5.30
N LEU A 50 -6.92 -34.25 6.55
CA LEU A 50 -6.67 -32.86 6.89
C LEU A 50 -5.23 -32.42 6.58
N ASN A 51 -4.25 -33.30 6.80
CA ASN A 51 -2.87 -33.05 6.43
C ASN A 51 -2.69 -32.93 4.91
N ASP A 52 -3.33 -33.81 4.13
CA ASP A 52 -3.28 -33.74 2.68
C ASP A 52 -3.96 -32.45 2.15
N LYS A 53 -5.12 -32.10 2.72
CA LYS A 53 -5.77 -30.81 2.42
C LYS A 53 -4.90 -29.62 2.76
N ASN A 54 -4.24 -29.65 3.90
CA ASN A 54 -3.34 -28.57 4.34
C ASN A 54 -2.13 -28.45 3.41
N LEU A 55 -1.50 -29.57 3.05
CA LEU A 55 -0.37 -29.58 2.12
C LEU A 55 -0.76 -29.02 0.75
N ARG A 56 -1.94 -29.41 0.25
CA ARG A 56 -2.47 -28.89 -1.02
C ARG A 56 -2.76 -27.39 -0.94
N LEU A 57 -3.42 -26.93 0.13
CA LEU A 57 -3.69 -25.52 0.35
C LEU A 57 -2.41 -24.69 0.46
N MET A 58 -1.37 -25.21 1.13
CA MET A 58 -0.07 -24.55 1.19
C MET A 58 0.54 -24.39 -0.21
N ALA A 59 0.51 -25.46 -1.02
CA ALA A 59 1.03 -25.40 -2.39
C ALA A 59 0.22 -24.41 -3.27
N GLU A 60 -1.10 -24.41 -3.16
CA GLU A 60 -1.97 -23.47 -3.86
C GLU A 60 -1.71 -22.02 -3.41
N PHE A 61 -1.52 -21.80 -2.11
CA PHE A 61 -1.19 -20.48 -1.56
C PHE A 61 0.18 -19.96 -2.05
N ASP A 62 1.19 -20.81 -2.07
CA ASP A 62 2.51 -20.45 -2.60
C ASP A 62 2.45 -20.10 -4.09
N ASN A 63 1.71 -20.86 -4.87
CA ASN A 63 1.49 -20.58 -6.29
C ASN A 63 0.72 -19.26 -6.48
N TYR A 64 -0.33 -19.04 -5.69
CA TYR A 64 -1.08 -17.79 -5.69
C TYR A 64 -0.19 -16.60 -5.37
N ARG A 65 0.60 -16.70 -4.29
CA ARG A 65 1.54 -15.65 -3.88
C ARG A 65 2.56 -15.31 -4.98
N LYS A 66 3.15 -16.33 -5.61
CA LYS A 66 4.10 -16.14 -6.72
C LYS A 66 3.45 -15.45 -7.91
N ARG A 67 2.23 -15.88 -8.28
CA ARG A 67 1.47 -15.28 -9.38
C ARG A 67 1.11 -13.83 -9.08
N THR A 68 0.54 -13.55 -7.91
CA THR A 68 0.15 -12.19 -7.52
C THR A 68 1.34 -11.24 -7.49
N LEU A 69 2.51 -11.71 -7.00
CA LEU A 69 3.73 -10.91 -7.03
C LEU A 69 4.14 -10.56 -8.47
N LYS A 70 4.09 -11.53 -9.38
CA LYS A 70 4.39 -11.30 -10.79
C LYS A 70 3.40 -10.32 -11.43
N GLU A 71 2.10 -10.53 -11.23
CA GLU A 71 1.05 -9.65 -11.72
C GLU A 71 1.24 -8.21 -11.21
N ARG A 72 1.60 -8.05 -9.92
CA ARG A 72 1.89 -6.74 -9.34
C ARG A 72 3.10 -6.07 -10.00
N ILE A 73 4.18 -6.81 -10.24
CA ILE A 73 5.37 -6.29 -10.93
C ILE A 73 5.02 -5.87 -12.36
N ASP A 74 4.27 -6.67 -13.08
CA ASP A 74 3.87 -6.38 -14.46
C ASP A 74 2.93 -5.16 -14.50
N LEU A 75 1.99 -5.06 -13.56
CA LEU A 75 1.12 -3.90 -13.42
C LEU A 75 1.89 -2.61 -13.11
N LEU A 76 2.92 -2.66 -12.26
CA LEU A 76 3.77 -1.51 -11.98
C LEU A 76 4.58 -1.06 -13.21
N LYS A 77 4.98 -2.00 -14.08
CA LYS A 77 5.69 -1.66 -15.35
C LYS A 77 4.77 -0.98 -16.34
N THR A 78 3.51 -1.37 -16.41
CA THR A 78 2.55 -0.88 -17.41
C THR A 78 1.64 0.23 -16.88
N ALA A 79 1.66 0.53 -15.56
CA ALA A 79 0.77 1.52 -14.94
C ALA A 79 0.86 2.93 -15.57
N GLY A 80 2.04 3.30 -16.06
CA GLY A 80 2.26 4.60 -16.73
C GLY A 80 1.96 4.62 -18.21
N GLU A 81 1.78 3.45 -18.86
CA GLU A 81 1.66 3.35 -20.32
C GLU A 81 0.51 4.19 -20.87
N LYS A 82 -0.66 4.08 -20.27
CA LYS A 82 -1.84 4.85 -20.69
C LYS A 82 -1.59 6.36 -20.62
N VAL A 83 -1.01 6.83 -19.50
CA VAL A 83 -0.73 8.28 -19.32
C VAL A 83 0.29 8.76 -20.34
N LEU A 84 1.32 7.95 -20.64
CA LEU A 84 2.32 8.29 -21.64
C LEU A 84 1.70 8.33 -23.04
N VAL A 85 0.87 7.36 -23.40
CA VAL A 85 0.17 7.36 -24.70
C VAL A 85 -0.76 8.58 -24.84
N ASP A 86 -1.54 8.88 -23.80
CA ASP A 86 -2.43 10.04 -23.79
C ASP A 86 -1.67 11.38 -23.83
N MET A 87 -0.37 11.40 -23.50
CA MET A 87 0.49 12.58 -23.59
C MET A 87 1.11 12.78 -24.99
N LEU A 88 1.21 11.75 -25.84
CA LEU A 88 1.82 11.85 -27.17
C LEU A 88 1.20 12.96 -28.05
N PRO A 89 -0.12 13.16 -28.08
CA PRO A 89 -0.71 14.25 -28.86
C PRO A 89 -0.22 15.65 -28.47
N LEU A 90 0.21 15.84 -27.20
CA LEU A 90 0.82 17.11 -26.78
C LEU A 90 2.22 17.28 -27.37
N VAL A 91 2.98 16.18 -27.51
CA VAL A 91 4.28 16.21 -28.17
C VAL A 91 4.10 16.59 -29.65
N ASP A 92 3.10 16.02 -30.33
CA ASP A 92 2.76 16.34 -31.72
C ASP A 92 2.39 17.84 -31.87
N ASP A 93 1.63 18.39 -30.93
CA ASP A 93 1.26 19.79 -30.90
C ASP A 93 2.50 20.70 -30.72
N PHE A 94 3.45 20.32 -29.83
CA PHE A 94 4.72 21.03 -29.67
C PHE A 94 5.58 20.97 -30.94
N GLU A 95 5.73 19.82 -31.58
CA GLU A 95 6.48 19.68 -32.82
C GLU A 95 5.90 20.54 -33.94
N ARG A 96 4.56 20.57 -34.05
CA ARG A 96 3.86 21.44 -35.00
C ARG A 96 4.10 22.92 -34.68
N GLY A 97 4.06 23.29 -33.39
CA GLY A 97 4.35 24.65 -32.94
C GLY A 97 5.78 25.08 -33.26
N LEU A 98 6.76 24.23 -32.99
CA LEU A 98 8.17 24.49 -33.34
C LEU A 98 8.37 24.72 -34.82
N LYS A 99 7.76 23.88 -35.67
CA LYS A 99 7.80 24.03 -37.13
C LYS A 99 7.18 25.36 -37.60
N ALA A 100 6.07 25.78 -37.00
CA ALA A 100 5.45 27.03 -37.31
C ALA A 100 6.33 28.24 -36.92
N MET A 101 7.10 28.14 -35.84
CA MET A 101 8.04 29.18 -35.38
C MET A 101 9.18 29.41 -36.38
N GLU A 102 9.65 28.37 -37.07
CA GLU A 102 10.73 28.49 -38.07
C GLU A 102 10.36 29.35 -39.26
N THR A 103 9.05 29.44 -39.54
CA THR A 103 8.53 30.14 -40.76
C THR A 103 7.75 31.40 -40.46
N SER A 104 7.39 31.66 -39.18
CA SER A 104 6.55 32.76 -38.77
C SER A 104 7.38 33.96 -38.34
N GLU A 105 7.09 35.13 -38.91
CA GLU A 105 7.61 36.43 -38.44
C GLU A 105 6.66 37.07 -37.41
N ASP A 106 5.46 36.51 -37.21
CA ASP A 106 4.46 37.03 -36.29
C ASP A 106 4.62 36.40 -34.89
N VAL A 107 5.23 37.16 -34.00
CA VAL A 107 5.44 36.79 -32.61
C VAL A 107 4.12 36.59 -31.85
N GLN A 108 3.06 37.34 -32.19
CA GLN A 108 1.79 37.20 -31.50
C GLN A 108 1.10 35.90 -31.86
N ALA A 109 1.07 35.52 -33.12
CA ALA A 109 0.53 34.23 -33.56
C ALA A 109 1.28 33.04 -32.91
N VAL A 110 2.58 33.14 -32.75
CA VAL A 110 3.41 32.15 -32.06
C VAL A 110 3.03 32.03 -30.58
N LYS A 111 2.88 33.18 -29.90
CA LYS A 111 2.48 33.22 -28.50
C LYS A 111 1.11 32.57 -28.29
N ASP A 112 0.13 32.93 -29.12
CA ASP A 112 -1.23 32.39 -29.06
C ASP A 112 -1.22 30.86 -29.28
N GLY A 113 -0.37 30.38 -30.21
CA GLY A 113 -0.16 28.94 -30.44
C GLY A 113 0.41 28.20 -29.23
N VAL A 114 1.44 28.75 -28.60
CA VAL A 114 2.03 28.17 -27.39
C VAL A 114 1.04 28.18 -26.20
N GLU A 115 0.26 29.24 -26.07
CA GLU A 115 -0.76 29.35 -25.03
C GLU A 115 -1.85 28.28 -25.21
N LEU A 116 -2.26 28.01 -26.46
CA LEU A 116 -3.18 26.91 -26.75
C LEU A 116 -2.64 25.54 -26.33
N ILE A 117 -1.36 25.27 -26.62
CA ILE A 117 -0.71 24.02 -26.19
C ILE A 117 -0.65 23.94 -24.66
N TYR A 118 -0.34 25.04 -23.99
CA TYR A 118 -0.35 25.12 -22.52
C TYR A 118 -1.74 24.77 -21.93
N PHE A 119 -2.81 25.34 -22.47
CA PHE A 119 -4.18 25.02 -22.03
C PHE A 119 -4.55 23.55 -22.26
N LYS A 120 -4.14 22.97 -23.38
CA LYS A 120 -4.33 21.53 -23.62
C LYS A 120 -3.57 20.68 -22.60
N PHE A 121 -2.34 21.07 -22.26
CA PHE A 121 -1.55 20.38 -21.25
C PHE A 121 -2.19 20.48 -19.87
N MET A 122 -2.68 21.64 -19.48
CA MET A 122 -3.40 21.82 -18.21
C MET A 122 -4.68 20.99 -18.17
N SER A 123 -5.42 20.91 -19.27
CA SER A 123 -6.61 20.07 -19.40
C SER A 123 -6.28 18.58 -19.28
N PHE A 124 -5.20 18.13 -19.91
CA PHE A 124 -4.69 16.77 -19.79
C PHE A 124 -4.35 16.44 -18.32
N LEU A 125 -3.64 17.31 -17.61
CA LEU A 125 -3.33 17.12 -16.18
C LEU A 125 -4.61 16.98 -15.36
N LEU A 126 -5.60 17.84 -15.61
CA LEU A 126 -6.87 17.82 -14.89
C LEU A 126 -7.65 16.52 -15.12
N GLN A 127 -7.68 16.02 -16.37
CA GLN A 127 -8.30 14.73 -16.72
C GLN A 127 -7.64 13.55 -16.00
N ASN A 128 -6.34 13.64 -15.73
CA ASN A 128 -5.60 12.65 -14.95
C ASN A 128 -5.65 12.91 -13.44
N GLY A 129 -6.55 13.79 -12.96
CA GLY A 129 -6.74 14.06 -11.53
C GLY A 129 -5.67 14.95 -10.91
N VAL A 130 -4.82 15.57 -11.74
CA VAL A 130 -3.77 16.49 -11.28
C VAL A 130 -4.32 17.92 -11.29
N LYS A 131 -4.24 18.59 -10.13
CA LYS A 131 -4.70 19.99 -9.94
C LYS A 131 -3.54 20.83 -9.43
N ALA A 132 -3.44 22.05 -9.93
CA ALA A 132 -2.50 23.02 -9.39
C ALA A 132 -2.94 23.48 -7.99
N ILE A 133 -1.98 23.61 -7.09
CA ILE A 133 -2.22 24.17 -5.75
C ILE A 133 -2.35 25.68 -5.87
N PRO A 134 -3.42 26.29 -5.35
CA PRO A 134 -3.57 27.75 -5.36
C PRO A 134 -2.49 28.39 -4.51
N THR A 135 -1.92 29.49 -5.00
CA THR A 135 -0.83 30.19 -4.32
C THR A 135 -1.03 31.70 -4.27
N GLU A 136 -1.99 32.24 -5.02
CA GLU A 136 -2.23 33.68 -5.11
C GLU A 136 -3.01 34.19 -3.89
N ASN A 137 -2.38 35.02 -3.06
CA ASN A 137 -2.96 35.58 -1.83
C ASN A 137 -3.43 34.54 -0.78
N GLU A 138 -3.00 33.31 -0.92
CA GLU A 138 -3.31 32.23 0.06
C GLU A 138 -2.39 32.34 1.29
N VAL A 139 -2.91 31.86 2.41
CA VAL A 139 -2.12 31.72 3.64
C VAL A 139 -1.11 30.59 3.45
N PHE A 140 0.12 30.81 3.92
CA PHE A 140 1.13 29.78 3.87
C PHE A 140 0.71 28.54 4.71
N ASP A 141 0.68 27.39 4.07
CA ASP A 141 0.38 26.10 4.71
C ASP A 141 1.48 25.09 4.37
N THR A 142 2.11 24.53 5.40
CA THR A 142 3.17 23.53 5.26
C THR A 142 2.71 22.21 4.65
N GLN A 143 1.39 21.96 4.60
CA GLN A 143 0.84 20.77 3.95
C GLN A 143 0.90 20.87 2.41
N PHE A 144 0.91 22.08 1.85
CA PHE A 144 0.84 22.32 0.41
C PHE A 144 2.02 23.13 -0.13
N HIS A 145 2.67 23.92 0.73
CA HIS A 145 3.65 24.91 0.33
C HIS A 145 5.01 24.65 0.99
N GLU A 146 6.07 24.94 0.24
CA GLU A 146 7.46 24.96 0.67
C GLU A 146 7.97 26.39 0.57
N ALA A 147 8.23 27.05 1.71
CA ALA A 147 8.80 28.39 1.71
C ALA A 147 10.28 28.32 1.36
N ILE A 148 10.69 28.97 0.27
CA ILE A 148 12.11 29.07 -0.12
C ILE A 148 12.78 30.21 0.61
N THR A 149 12.05 31.34 0.73
CA THR A 149 12.54 32.54 1.41
C THR A 149 11.38 33.35 1.96
N THR A 150 11.67 34.18 2.94
CA THR A 150 10.76 35.22 3.40
C THR A 150 11.19 36.57 2.84
N PHE A 151 10.23 37.46 2.60
CA PHE A 151 10.47 38.82 2.14
C PHE A 151 9.60 39.79 2.94
N PRO A 152 10.08 41.00 3.26
CA PRO A 152 9.27 41.99 3.96
C PRO A 152 7.95 42.20 3.22
N ALA A 153 6.84 42.02 3.92
CA ALA A 153 5.51 42.13 3.31
C ALA A 153 5.28 43.57 2.82
N PRO A 154 4.85 43.78 1.56
CA PRO A 154 4.53 45.12 1.04
C PRO A 154 3.39 45.80 1.80
N SER A 155 2.53 45.03 2.47
CA SER A 155 1.45 45.51 3.32
C SER A 155 1.23 44.55 4.50
N GLU A 156 0.65 45.02 5.59
CA GLU A 156 0.36 44.19 6.77
C GLU A 156 -0.57 43.02 6.47
N ASP A 157 -1.46 43.17 5.49
CA ASP A 157 -2.41 42.13 5.04
C ASP A 157 -1.72 40.93 4.37
N LEU A 158 -0.47 41.07 3.94
CA LEU A 158 0.33 40.05 3.28
C LEU A 158 1.30 39.32 4.22
N LYS A 159 1.32 39.68 5.50
CA LYS A 159 2.09 38.94 6.50
C LYS A 159 1.55 37.52 6.67
N GLY A 160 2.44 36.53 6.58
CA GLY A 160 2.10 35.12 6.65
C GLY A 160 1.39 34.55 5.41
N LYS A 161 1.25 35.41 4.37
CA LYS A 161 0.68 34.97 3.08
C LYS A 161 1.78 34.79 2.03
N ILE A 162 1.40 34.10 0.97
CA ILE A 162 2.24 33.91 -0.21
C ILE A 162 2.27 35.19 -1.02
N ILE A 163 3.48 35.75 -1.18
CA ILE A 163 3.71 36.95 -2.00
C ILE A 163 3.99 36.58 -3.44
N ASP A 164 4.78 35.50 -3.65
CA ASP A 164 5.16 35.06 -4.99
C ASP A 164 5.29 33.53 -5.03
N CYS A 165 5.10 32.97 -6.23
CA CYS A 165 5.19 31.55 -6.49
C CYS A 165 6.29 31.28 -7.51
N VAL A 166 7.44 30.80 -7.03
CA VAL A 166 8.60 30.46 -7.88
C VAL A 166 8.33 29.20 -8.72
N ALA A 167 7.65 28.20 -8.13
CA ALA A 167 7.26 27.00 -8.84
C ALA A 167 5.90 26.48 -8.35
N LYS A 168 4.96 26.28 -9.25
CA LYS A 168 3.63 25.78 -8.93
C LYS A 168 3.70 24.37 -8.38
N GLY A 169 2.97 24.09 -7.31
CA GLY A 169 2.73 22.76 -6.77
C GLY A 169 1.54 22.08 -7.40
N TYR A 170 1.45 20.78 -7.22
CA TYR A 170 0.35 19.98 -7.77
C TYR A 170 -0.09 18.91 -6.78
N THR A 171 -1.39 18.66 -6.78
CA THR A 171 -2.01 17.52 -6.10
C THR A 171 -2.53 16.53 -7.14
N MET A 172 -2.54 15.25 -6.79
CA MET A 172 -3.19 14.19 -7.58
C MET A 172 -4.08 13.38 -6.64
N ASN A 173 -5.38 13.34 -6.94
CA ASN A 173 -6.37 12.65 -6.12
C ASN A 173 -6.23 13.03 -4.62
N GLU A 174 -6.18 14.34 -4.34
CA GLU A 174 -6.03 14.93 -3.00
C GLU A 174 -4.65 14.76 -2.34
N LYS A 175 -3.77 13.95 -2.92
CA LYS A 175 -2.41 13.79 -2.42
C LYS A 175 -1.47 14.78 -3.08
N VAL A 176 -0.66 15.50 -2.30
CA VAL A 176 0.39 16.35 -2.83
C VAL A 176 1.45 15.49 -3.51
N ILE A 177 1.66 15.74 -4.82
CA ILE A 177 2.73 15.12 -5.62
C ILE A 177 3.94 16.04 -5.78
N ARG A 178 3.72 17.35 -5.63
CA ARG A 178 4.75 18.38 -5.65
C ARG A 178 4.28 19.59 -4.84
N PHE A 179 5.07 20.03 -3.87
CA PHE A 179 4.80 21.25 -3.11
C PHE A 179 4.98 22.49 -3.99
N SER A 180 4.14 23.53 -3.74
CA SER A 180 4.40 24.84 -4.34
C SER A 180 5.59 25.50 -3.66
N LYS A 181 6.56 25.95 -4.45
CA LYS A 181 7.69 26.71 -3.93
C LYS A 181 7.35 28.19 -3.93
N VAL A 182 7.27 28.75 -2.72
CA VAL A 182 6.68 30.08 -2.52
C VAL A 182 7.61 31.00 -1.71
N VAL A 183 7.37 32.29 -1.89
CA VAL A 183 7.96 33.36 -1.06
C VAL A 183 6.86 33.85 -0.12
N VAL A 184 7.16 33.91 1.17
CA VAL A 184 6.19 34.25 2.23
C VAL A 184 6.49 35.66 2.76
N GLY A 185 5.43 36.43 3.05
CA GLY A 185 5.52 37.74 3.67
C GLY A 185 5.88 37.67 5.17
N GLU A 186 6.90 38.42 5.58
CA GLU A 186 7.30 38.56 6.98
C GLU A 186 6.87 39.90 7.54
#